data_845967e659e69f683c217ccb43c31624
#
_entry.id   845967e659e69f683c217ccb43c31624
#
_cell.length_a   1.000
_cell.length_b   1.000
_cell.length_c   1.000
_cell.angle_alpha   90.00
_cell.angle_beta   90.00
_cell.angle_gamma   90.00
#
_symmetry.space_group_name_H-M   'P 1'
#
loop_
_entity.id
_entity.type
_entity.pdbx_description
1 polymer ?
#
loop_
_entity_poly.entity_id
_entity_poly.type
_entity_poly.pdbx_seq_one_letter_code
_entity_poly.pdbx_strand_id
1 'polypeptide(L)'
;MKKILFLAVFIFSLNADEIFNLSIEEAFKNPLAKKYILPDVKVEFADTYTADRVVVAATASRKQRGEISDKKDKCEIAFLDAVNAFQRRVKKENGSKAVNIVSFLYGNVFSSKTEFQCLYTNKFTVRLRGDIAK
;
A
#
# COMPACT_ATOMS: atom_id res chain seq x y z
N MET A 1 18.76 15.36 -39.01
CA MET A 1 17.70 14.34 -39.17
C MET A 1 17.74 13.29 -38.09
N LYS A 2 18.90 12.79 -37.74
CA LYS A 2 19.02 11.77 -36.66
C LYS A 2 18.66 12.30 -35.27
N LYS A 3 18.73 13.60 -35.07
CA LYS A 3 18.43 14.26 -33.77
C LYS A 3 16.95 14.22 -33.39
N ILE A 4 16.07 14.06 -34.36
CA ILE A 4 14.61 14.08 -34.14
C ILE A 4 14.17 12.76 -33.49
N LEU A 5 14.84 11.65 -33.79
CA LEU A 5 14.54 10.36 -33.21
C LEU A 5 14.85 10.27 -31.71
N PHE A 6 15.88 10.98 -31.24
CA PHE A 6 16.23 11.05 -29.84
C PHE A 6 15.20 11.78 -29.01
N LEU A 7 14.60 12.83 -29.54
CA LEU A 7 13.56 13.59 -28.86
C LEU A 7 12.31 12.74 -28.62
N ALA A 8 11.93 11.91 -29.58
CA ALA A 8 10.76 11.03 -29.42
C ALA A 8 10.94 10.03 -28.29
N VAL A 9 12.12 9.43 -28.16
CA VAL A 9 12.42 8.48 -27.10
C VAL A 9 12.40 9.15 -25.72
N PHE A 10 12.91 10.38 -25.64
CA PHE A 10 12.92 11.13 -24.40
C PHE A 10 11.52 11.47 -23.91
N ILE A 11 10.60 11.78 -24.82
CA ILE A 11 9.21 12.09 -24.46
C ILE A 11 8.50 10.89 -23.85
N PHE A 12 8.77 9.68 -24.33
CA PHE A 12 8.19 8.47 -23.76
C PHE A 12 8.58 8.22 -22.31
N SER A 13 9.83 8.53 -21.94
CA SER A 13 10.28 8.31 -20.56
C SER A 13 9.63 9.25 -19.55
N LEU A 14 9.10 10.41 -19.98
CA LEU A 14 8.43 11.36 -19.11
C LEU A 14 7.03 10.92 -18.68
N ASN A 15 6.45 9.92 -19.35
CA ASN A 15 5.11 9.43 -19.07
C ASN A 15 5.11 8.12 -18.29
N ALA A 16 6.28 7.69 -17.79
CA ALA A 16 6.37 6.48 -17.00
C ALA A 16 5.72 6.67 -15.64
N ASP A 17 5.01 5.64 -15.15
CA ASP A 17 4.48 5.60 -13.80
C ASP A 17 5.62 5.60 -12.79
N GLU A 18 5.37 6.17 -11.61
CA GLU A 18 6.36 6.22 -10.55
C GLU A 18 5.91 5.41 -9.35
N ILE A 19 6.83 4.64 -8.77
CA ILE A 19 6.61 3.91 -7.53
C ILE A 19 7.49 4.52 -6.45
N PHE A 20 6.88 4.88 -5.33
CA PHE A 20 7.58 5.44 -4.18
C PHE A 20 7.54 4.43 -3.03
N ASN A 21 8.66 4.35 -2.31
CA ASN A 21 8.73 3.60 -1.06
C ASN A 21 8.63 4.60 0.09
N LEU A 22 7.67 4.38 0.99
CA LEU A 22 7.43 5.28 2.11
C LEU A 22 7.43 4.51 3.42
N SER A 23 7.66 5.23 4.52
CA SER A 23 7.72 4.66 5.86
C SER A 23 6.34 4.29 6.40
N ILE A 24 6.20 3.06 6.86
CA ILE A 24 5.00 2.60 7.57
C ILE A 24 4.84 3.37 8.88
N GLU A 25 5.94 3.54 9.63
CA GLU A 25 5.91 4.27 10.89
C GLU A 25 5.42 5.69 10.71
N GLU A 26 5.90 6.39 9.68
CA GLU A 26 5.48 7.75 9.39
C GLU A 26 4.00 7.82 9.00
N ALA A 27 3.51 6.83 8.26
CA ALA A 27 2.09 6.78 7.90
C ALA A 27 1.20 6.67 9.14
N PHE A 28 1.58 5.88 10.14
CA PHE A 28 0.82 5.77 11.38
C PHE A 28 0.86 7.05 12.23
N LYS A 29 1.80 7.95 11.97
CA LYS A 29 1.87 9.28 12.61
C LYS A 29 1.04 10.34 11.89
N ASN A 30 0.49 10.03 10.72
CA ASN A 30 -0.36 10.97 10.00
C ASN A 30 -1.55 11.35 10.88
N PRO A 31 -1.96 12.64 10.93
CA PRO A 31 -3.10 13.06 11.73
C PRO A 31 -4.40 12.32 11.44
N LEU A 32 -4.56 11.82 10.21
CA LEU A 32 -5.75 11.05 9.81
C LEU A 32 -5.67 9.57 10.20
N ALA A 33 -4.57 9.11 10.79
CA ALA A 33 -4.45 7.70 11.20
C ALA A 33 -5.59 7.32 12.17
N LYS A 34 -5.96 8.20 13.06
CA LYS A 34 -7.06 7.96 14.02
C LYS A 34 -8.40 7.69 13.34
N LYS A 35 -8.60 8.25 12.16
CA LYS A 35 -9.83 8.04 11.38
C LYS A 35 -9.89 6.63 10.78
N TYR A 36 -8.77 6.08 10.39
CA TYR A 36 -8.72 4.82 9.64
C TYR A 36 -8.37 3.62 10.50
N ILE A 37 -7.46 3.76 11.44
CA ILE A 37 -6.89 2.62 12.16
C ILE A 37 -7.76 2.25 13.35
N LEU A 38 -8.10 0.96 13.43
CA LEU A 38 -8.83 0.37 14.56
C LEU A 38 -7.79 -0.09 15.58
N PRO A 39 -7.74 0.51 16.78
CA PRO A 39 -6.68 0.21 17.74
C PRO A 39 -6.76 -1.20 18.34
N ASP A 40 -7.91 -1.82 18.27
CA ASP A 40 -8.16 -3.15 18.85
C ASP A 40 -7.84 -4.30 17.88
N VAL A 41 -7.43 -4.01 16.65
CA VAL A 41 -7.11 -5.03 15.65
C VAL A 41 -5.65 -4.94 15.25
N LYS A 42 -4.88 -5.95 15.62
CA LYS A 42 -3.44 -6.00 15.35
C LYS A 42 -3.16 -6.27 13.88
N VAL A 43 -2.17 -5.58 13.33
CA VAL A 43 -1.65 -5.81 11.98
C VAL A 43 -0.15 -6.07 12.03
N GLU A 44 0.34 -6.97 11.17
CA GLU A 44 1.76 -7.30 11.06
C GLU A 44 2.17 -7.26 9.59
N PHE A 45 3.28 -6.59 9.33
CA PHE A 45 3.79 -6.37 7.98
C PHE A 45 4.94 -7.31 7.67
N ALA A 46 5.17 -7.55 6.38
CA ALA A 46 6.11 -8.47 5.79
C ALA A 46 5.62 -9.93 5.82
N ASP A 47 6.11 -10.68 4.87
CA ASP A 47 5.69 -12.06 4.61
C ASP A 47 6.52 -13.04 5.46
N THR A 48 6.42 -12.90 6.77
CA THR A 48 7.24 -13.66 7.73
C THR A 48 6.45 -14.54 8.69
N TYR A 49 5.13 -14.40 8.68
CA TYR A 49 4.29 -15.14 9.60
C TYR A 49 3.96 -16.50 9.02
N THR A 50 4.34 -17.56 9.74
CA THR A 50 3.96 -18.93 9.41
C THR A 50 2.92 -19.36 10.43
N ALA A 51 1.66 -19.36 10.04
CA ALA A 51 0.59 -19.76 10.94
C ALA A 51 -0.19 -20.92 10.37
N ASP A 52 -0.54 -21.83 11.25
CA ASP A 52 -1.43 -22.94 10.93
C ASP A 52 -2.90 -22.49 10.81
N ARG A 53 -3.18 -21.19 11.06
CA ARG A 53 -4.55 -20.69 11.23
C ARG A 53 -4.88 -19.46 10.38
N VAL A 54 -4.43 -19.46 9.14
CA VAL A 54 -4.90 -18.48 8.18
C VAL A 54 -6.34 -18.81 7.80
N VAL A 55 -7.24 -17.86 8.00
CA VAL A 55 -8.65 -18.02 7.68
C VAL A 55 -8.88 -17.72 6.21
N VAL A 56 -8.31 -16.60 5.72
CA VAL A 56 -8.52 -16.16 4.35
C VAL A 56 -7.39 -15.21 3.95
N ALA A 57 -7.01 -15.25 2.67
CA ALA A 57 -6.15 -14.24 2.07
C ALA A 57 -7.02 -13.09 1.56
N ALA A 58 -6.50 -11.87 1.64
CA ALA A 58 -7.22 -10.68 1.21
C ALA A 58 -6.30 -9.72 0.46
N THR A 59 -6.91 -8.90 -0.38
CA THR A 59 -6.24 -7.81 -1.08
C THR A 59 -7.04 -6.54 -0.90
N ALA A 60 -6.36 -5.43 -0.66
CA ALA A 60 -6.98 -4.11 -0.58
C ALA A 60 -6.24 -3.15 -1.50
N SER A 61 -7.00 -2.44 -2.34
CA SER A 61 -6.45 -1.41 -3.21
C SER A 61 -7.20 -0.11 -2.92
N ARG A 62 -6.45 0.96 -2.61
CA ARG A 62 -7.03 2.27 -2.28
C ARG A 62 -6.31 3.35 -3.05
N LYS A 63 -7.06 4.38 -3.44
CA LYS A 63 -6.58 5.47 -4.28
C LYS A 63 -6.89 6.80 -3.64
N GLN A 64 -5.99 7.78 -3.87
CA GLN A 64 -6.19 9.16 -3.46
C GLN A 64 -5.84 10.08 -4.63
N ARG A 65 -6.66 11.09 -4.84
CA ARG A 65 -6.37 12.16 -5.81
C ARG A 65 -5.42 13.16 -5.19
N GLY A 66 -4.53 13.72 -6.00
CA GLY A 66 -3.63 14.76 -5.54
C GLY A 66 -2.53 15.04 -6.56
N GLU A 67 -1.81 16.13 -6.34
CA GLU A 67 -0.64 16.52 -7.11
C GLU A 67 0.59 15.79 -6.58
N ILE A 68 1.64 15.72 -7.39
CA ILE A 68 2.89 15.06 -6.97
C ILE A 68 3.47 15.69 -5.69
N SER A 69 3.23 16.97 -5.46
CA SER A 69 3.66 17.65 -4.23
C SER A 69 2.97 17.11 -2.97
N ASP A 70 1.82 16.46 -3.12
CA ASP A 70 1.07 15.87 -2.01
C ASP A 70 1.44 14.40 -1.76
N LYS A 71 2.48 13.91 -2.41
CA LYS A 71 2.86 12.51 -2.45
C LYS A 71 2.84 11.83 -1.07
N LYS A 72 3.56 12.41 -0.12
CA LYS A 72 3.66 11.81 1.22
C LYS A 72 2.30 11.67 1.88
N ASP A 73 1.54 12.75 1.94
CA ASP A 73 0.23 12.76 2.60
C ASP A 73 -0.77 11.82 1.92
N LYS A 74 -0.89 11.90 0.61
CA LYS A 74 -1.86 11.10 -0.13
C LYS A 74 -1.51 9.61 -0.15
N CYS A 75 -0.23 9.27 -0.25
CA CYS A 75 0.21 7.88 -0.13
C CYS A 75 -0.06 7.33 1.27
N GLU A 76 0.19 8.13 2.31
CA GLU A 76 -0.09 7.70 3.69
C GLU A 76 -1.58 7.47 3.91
N ILE A 77 -2.44 8.35 3.41
CA ILE A 77 -3.89 8.18 3.53
C ILE A 77 -4.36 6.92 2.81
N ALA A 78 -3.90 6.70 1.58
CA ALA A 78 -4.25 5.50 0.83
C ALA A 78 -3.79 4.23 1.56
N PHE A 79 -2.60 4.25 2.15
CA PHE A 79 -2.09 3.14 2.94
C PHE A 79 -2.96 2.88 4.18
N LEU A 80 -3.27 3.92 4.94
CA LEU A 80 -4.11 3.80 6.14
C LEU A 80 -5.50 3.25 5.80
N ASP A 81 -6.07 3.70 4.70
CA ASP A 81 -7.37 3.20 4.22
C ASP A 81 -7.28 1.71 3.84
N ALA A 82 -6.20 1.31 3.19
CA ALA A 82 -5.98 -0.11 2.85
C ALA A 82 -5.80 -0.97 4.11
N VAL A 83 -5.05 -0.48 5.10
CA VAL A 83 -4.90 -1.17 6.39
C VAL A 83 -6.24 -1.31 7.10
N ASN A 84 -7.05 -0.24 7.09
CA ASN A 84 -8.40 -0.30 7.65
C ASN A 84 -9.25 -1.41 7.00
N ALA A 85 -9.12 -1.59 5.69
CA ALA A 85 -9.84 -2.66 5.00
C ALA A 85 -9.47 -4.05 5.54
N PHE A 86 -8.18 -4.30 5.83
CA PHE A 86 -7.75 -5.54 6.48
C PHE A 86 -8.31 -5.67 7.89
N GLN A 87 -8.28 -4.62 8.67
CA GLN A 87 -8.79 -4.65 10.04
C GLN A 87 -10.28 -4.94 10.08
N ARG A 88 -11.06 -4.34 9.18
CA ARG A 88 -12.50 -4.66 9.07
C ARG A 88 -12.72 -6.09 8.63
N ARG A 89 -11.86 -6.61 7.75
CA ARG A 89 -11.95 -8.00 7.33
C ARG A 89 -11.67 -8.97 8.48
N VAL A 90 -10.70 -8.63 9.34
CA VAL A 90 -10.45 -9.39 10.57
C VAL A 90 -11.73 -9.54 11.39
N LYS A 91 -12.44 -8.45 11.60
CA LYS A 91 -13.70 -8.47 12.37
C LYS A 91 -14.77 -9.29 11.67
N LYS A 92 -14.90 -9.14 10.37
CA LYS A 92 -15.90 -9.88 9.58
C LYS A 92 -15.66 -11.39 9.63
N GLU A 93 -14.42 -11.83 9.59
CA GLU A 93 -14.06 -13.24 9.57
C GLU A 93 -13.88 -13.84 10.98
N ASN A 94 -14.14 -13.07 12.03
CA ASN A 94 -13.89 -13.46 13.42
C ASN A 94 -12.43 -13.89 13.65
N GLY A 95 -11.52 -13.24 12.95
CA GLY A 95 -10.09 -13.41 13.13
C GLY A 95 -9.56 -12.63 14.32
N SER A 96 -8.28 -12.80 14.63
CA SER A 96 -7.61 -12.06 15.69
C SER A 96 -6.71 -10.94 15.15
N LYS A 97 -6.14 -11.14 13.97
CA LYS A 97 -5.18 -10.18 13.40
C LYS A 97 -5.04 -10.34 11.88
N ALA A 98 -4.49 -9.31 11.25
CA ALA A 98 -4.07 -9.35 9.87
C ALA A 98 -2.54 -9.44 9.82
N VAL A 99 -2.02 -10.40 9.08
CA VAL A 99 -0.59 -10.71 9.03
C VAL A 99 -0.11 -10.82 7.59
N ASN A 100 1.21 -10.92 7.40
CA ASN A 100 1.81 -11.08 6.08
C ASN A 100 1.40 -9.95 5.11
N ILE A 101 1.19 -8.75 5.64
CA ILE A 101 0.79 -7.62 4.81
C ILE A 101 2.00 -7.13 4.02
N VAL A 102 1.88 -7.18 2.71
CA VAL A 102 2.93 -6.77 1.77
C VAL A 102 2.32 -5.84 0.72
N SER A 103 3.15 -5.00 0.13
CA SER A 103 2.74 -4.23 -1.05
C SER A 103 2.66 -5.17 -2.25
N PHE A 104 1.67 -4.94 -3.12
CA PHE A 104 1.35 -5.86 -4.20
C PHE A 104 0.98 -5.13 -5.49
N LEU A 105 1.77 -4.14 -5.87
CA LEU A 105 1.56 -3.38 -7.10
C LEU A 105 1.90 -4.24 -8.31
N TYR A 106 1.01 -4.24 -9.30
CA TYR A 106 1.17 -5.03 -10.54
C TYR A 106 1.39 -6.52 -10.29
N GLY A 107 0.88 -7.05 -9.17
CA GLY A 107 1.09 -8.45 -8.82
C GLY A 107 2.49 -8.77 -8.31
N ASN A 108 3.31 -7.78 -8.00
CA ASN A 108 4.67 -7.95 -7.51
C ASN A 108 4.72 -7.74 -6.00
N VAL A 109 5.19 -8.76 -5.29
CA VAL A 109 5.34 -8.70 -3.83
C VAL A 109 6.53 -7.82 -3.46
N PHE A 110 6.28 -6.82 -2.61
CA PHE A 110 7.31 -6.07 -1.92
C PHE A 110 7.09 -6.26 -0.43
N SER A 111 7.94 -7.08 0.18
CA SER A 111 7.83 -7.48 1.59
C SER A 111 8.80 -6.66 2.43
N SER A 112 8.26 -5.86 3.35
CA SER A 112 9.06 -5.02 4.24
C SER A 112 8.30 -4.78 5.54
N LYS A 113 9.02 -4.78 6.66
CA LYS A 113 8.46 -4.42 7.96
C LYS A 113 8.41 -2.91 8.18
N THR A 114 9.12 -2.14 7.36
CA THR A 114 9.32 -0.72 7.58
C THR A 114 8.78 0.17 6.48
N GLU A 115 8.58 -0.36 5.29
CA GLU A 115 8.16 0.44 4.13
C GLU A 115 6.99 -0.17 3.38
N PHE A 116 6.22 0.68 2.72
CA PHE A 116 5.20 0.28 1.76
C PHE A 116 5.42 1.00 0.44
N GLN A 117 4.83 0.48 -0.63
CA GLN A 117 4.91 1.08 -1.95
C GLN A 117 3.65 1.83 -2.31
N CYS A 118 3.82 2.95 -3.00
CA CYS A 118 2.73 3.78 -3.50
C CYS A 118 3.01 4.11 -4.96
N LEU A 119 2.03 3.85 -5.81
CA LEU A 119 2.12 4.10 -7.24
C LEU A 119 1.47 5.45 -7.57
N TYR A 120 2.17 6.28 -8.33
CA TYR A 120 1.61 7.51 -8.87
C TYR A 120 1.47 7.40 -10.39
N THR A 121 0.25 7.57 -10.86
CA THR A 121 -0.06 7.73 -12.28
C THR A 121 -0.63 9.13 -12.50
N ASN A 122 -1.90 9.31 -12.29
CA ASN A 122 -2.58 10.59 -12.07
C ASN A 122 -3.30 10.58 -10.73
N LYS A 123 -3.17 9.48 -10.00
CA LYS A 123 -3.67 9.26 -8.65
C LYS A 123 -2.61 8.48 -7.89
N PHE A 124 -2.69 8.52 -6.57
CA PHE A 124 -1.85 7.72 -5.70
C PHE A 124 -2.58 6.42 -5.35
N THR A 125 -1.96 5.29 -5.64
CA THR A 125 -2.54 3.97 -5.39
C THR A 125 -1.66 3.18 -4.45
N VAL A 126 -2.25 2.64 -3.39
CA VAL A 126 -1.63 1.64 -2.52
C VAL A 126 -2.42 0.35 -2.67
N ARG A 127 -1.72 -0.74 -2.95
CA ARG A 127 -2.31 -2.06 -3.05
C ARG A 127 -1.57 -3.00 -2.11
N LEU A 128 -2.28 -3.59 -1.18
CA LEU A 128 -1.74 -4.51 -0.20
C LEU A 128 -2.37 -5.89 -0.34
N ARG A 129 -1.57 -6.90 -0.05
CA ARG A 129 -2.04 -8.28 0.09
C ARG A 129 -1.67 -8.75 1.49
N GLY A 130 -2.50 -9.57 2.10
CA GLY A 130 -2.22 -10.10 3.42
C GLY A 130 -3.16 -11.24 3.78
N ASP A 131 -2.98 -11.77 4.96
CA ASP A 131 -3.74 -12.90 5.48
C ASP A 131 -4.48 -12.51 6.75
N ILE A 132 -5.69 -13.04 6.88
CA ILE A 132 -6.47 -12.93 8.11
C ILE A 132 -6.22 -14.21 8.91
N ALA A 133 -5.73 -14.06 10.14
CA ALA A 133 -5.36 -15.18 11.01
C ALA A 133 -6.23 -15.20 12.26
N LYS A 134 -6.33 -16.38 12.85
CA LYS A 134 -6.98 -16.56 14.15
C LYS A 134 -6.03 -16.51 15.31
#